data_b6bc0e27ea4b575ce4cd3939026a7e80
#
_entry.id   b6bc0e27ea4b575ce4cd3939026a7e80
#
_cell.length_a   1.000
_cell.length_b   1.000
_cell.length_c   1.000
_cell.angle_alpha   90.00
_cell.angle_beta   90.00
_cell.angle_gamma   90.00
#
_symmetry.space_group_name_H-M   'P 1'
#
loop_
_entity.id
_entity.type
_entity.pdbx_description
1 polymer ?
#
loop_
_entity_poly.entity_id
_entity_poly.type
_entity_poly.pdbx_seq_one_letter_code
_entity_poly.pdbx_strand_id
1 'polypeptide(L)'
;MVKILYVRDNPSKGVNGIGKYCDALYQLLMDDDECKVLPVQDYPLVRLPFVKNYYRIGPLSRAMDKADVVHINGYTALSTAQALWMAWLKKKKIVYTAHWHPFEHLTHPRMGRWFFNLFMRFPISHFAHVVTTINNEDTVFFRSFCKNVVQIPHWFRPATPYDPTQPKDPRMVLFVGRFYGTVKGIEHLYHLPEGKYDIHLVGRGELKPRSDFHAHINISDDELDQLYARASLLVIPSRYEAFSYVALEGLTRNVPVVLSDRVRIADYLQGVNGVSIFPFGNYEAFIQAVEQTIGKPVDMDKVNAAFNPTHIKQRYKQAYKECVSRFTREEQQNE
;
A
#
# COMPACT_ATOMS: atom_id res chain seq x y z
N MET A 1 -26.49 -0.33 10.76
CA MET A 1 -25.34 0.42 10.19
C MET A 1 -24.17 0.34 11.15
N VAL A 2 -23.05 -0.24 10.73
CA VAL A 2 -21.82 -0.38 11.53
C VAL A 2 -20.98 0.89 11.38
N LYS A 3 -20.62 1.53 12.49
CA LYS A 3 -19.78 2.74 12.51
C LYS A 3 -18.30 2.36 12.68
N ILE A 4 -17.46 2.77 11.75
CA ILE A 4 -16.06 2.38 11.68
C ILE A 4 -15.17 3.60 11.92
N LEU A 5 -14.28 3.51 12.90
CA LEU A 5 -13.24 4.51 13.14
C LEU A 5 -11.93 4.05 12.50
N TYR A 6 -11.35 4.85 11.62
CA TYR A 6 -9.98 4.64 11.14
C TYR A 6 -8.97 5.29 12.08
N VAL A 7 -8.02 4.49 12.54
CA VAL A 7 -6.86 4.96 13.29
C VAL A 7 -5.63 4.76 12.43
N ARG A 8 -4.91 5.84 12.17
CA ARG A 8 -3.65 5.83 11.42
C ARG A 8 -2.59 6.60 12.17
N ASP A 9 -1.37 6.12 12.18
CA ASP A 9 -0.26 6.70 12.92
C ASP A 9 0.59 7.72 12.13
N ASN A 10 0.21 8.03 10.90
CA ASN A 10 0.83 9.08 10.12
C ASN A 10 -0.19 10.13 9.69
N PRO A 11 -0.14 11.34 10.30
CA PRO A 11 -1.09 12.41 10.02
C PRO A 11 -0.88 13.15 8.69
N SER A 12 0.17 12.85 7.94
CA SER A 12 0.43 13.54 6.67
C SER A 12 -0.61 13.15 5.63
N LYS A 13 -1.55 14.04 5.36
CA LYS A 13 -2.60 13.89 4.35
C LYS A 13 -1.98 13.53 2.99
N GLY A 14 -2.33 12.36 2.47
CA GLY A 14 -2.09 11.97 1.08
C GLY A 14 -0.63 11.75 0.63
N VAL A 15 0.37 12.04 1.46
CA VAL A 15 1.79 12.03 1.06
C VAL A 15 2.42 10.63 1.06
N ASN A 16 1.80 9.65 1.72
CA ASN A 16 2.30 8.28 1.76
C ASN A 16 1.23 7.25 1.40
N GLY A 17 1.64 6.01 1.11
CA GLY A 17 0.75 4.94 0.69
C GLY A 17 -0.38 4.63 1.68
N ILE A 18 -0.12 4.70 3.00
CA ILE A 18 -1.14 4.46 4.04
C ILE A 18 -2.16 5.59 4.06
N GLY A 19 -1.72 6.85 3.91
CA GLY A 19 -2.62 8.01 3.79
C GLY A 19 -3.54 7.88 2.58
N LYS A 20 -2.98 7.61 1.40
CA LYS A 20 -3.74 7.36 0.15
C LYS A 20 -4.76 6.23 0.34
N TYR A 21 -4.36 5.13 0.99
CA TYR A 21 -5.25 4.00 1.28
C TYR A 21 -6.41 4.39 2.20
N CYS A 22 -6.14 5.03 3.33
CA CYS A 22 -7.18 5.42 4.28
C CYS A 22 -8.17 6.40 3.67
N ASP A 23 -7.67 7.36 2.88
CA ASP A 23 -8.52 8.34 2.19
C ASP A 23 -9.37 7.65 1.09
N ALA A 24 -8.78 6.73 0.32
CA ALA A 24 -9.49 5.96 -0.70
C ALA A 24 -10.57 5.05 -0.06
N LEU A 25 -10.27 4.37 1.06
CA LEU A 25 -11.23 3.52 1.75
C LEU A 25 -12.34 4.35 2.41
N TYR A 26 -12.03 5.54 2.90
CA TYR A 26 -13.04 6.49 3.37
C TYR A 26 -14.00 6.87 2.24
N GLN A 27 -13.49 7.30 1.09
CA GLN A 27 -14.33 7.65 -0.08
C GLN A 27 -15.19 6.48 -0.55
N LEU A 28 -14.69 5.25 -0.43
CA LEU A 28 -15.42 4.04 -0.84
C LEU A 28 -16.61 3.71 0.08
N LEU A 29 -16.56 4.10 1.35
CA LEU A 29 -17.50 3.70 2.40
C LEU A 29 -18.20 4.85 3.14
N MET A 30 -17.89 6.11 2.83
CA MET A 30 -18.46 7.26 3.55
C MET A 30 -19.99 7.38 3.44
N ASP A 31 -20.54 6.93 2.33
CA ASP A 31 -21.99 6.97 2.05
C ASP A 31 -22.61 5.56 2.01
N ASP A 32 -21.94 4.56 2.61
CA ASP A 32 -22.48 3.20 2.63
C ASP A 32 -23.51 3.03 3.75
N ASP A 33 -24.68 2.50 3.42
CA ASP A 33 -25.81 2.35 4.35
C ASP A 33 -25.59 1.27 5.43
N GLU A 34 -24.71 0.32 5.18
CA GLU A 34 -24.46 -0.79 6.09
C GLU A 34 -23.19 -0.59 6.94
N CYS A 35 -22.13 -0.02 6.34
CA CYS A 35 -20.82 0.15 6.97
C CYS A 35 -20.31 1.58 6.74
N LYS A 36 -20.58 2.48 7.68
CA LYS A 36 -20.20 3.89 7.56
C LYS A 36 -18.89 4.17 8.24
N VAL A 37 -17.92 4.68 7.49
CA VAL A 37 -16.68 5.19 8.05
C VAL A 37 -16.90 6.58 8.64
N LEU A 38 -16.49 6.77 9.90
CA LEU A 38 -16.50 8.07 10.54
C LEU A 38 -15.46 9.00 9.87
N PRO A 39 -15.68 10.34 9.86
CA PRO A 39 -14.73 11.26 9.28
C PRO A 39 -13.30 10.99 9.77
N VAL A 40 -12.37 10.87 8.82
CA VAL A 40 -10.96 10.62 9.13
C VAL A 40 -10.40 11.85 9.86
N GLN A 41 -9.96 11.64 11.08
CA GLN A 41 -9.33 12.67 11.90
C GLN A 41 -7.89 12.29 12.18
N ASP A 42 -6.99 13.26 12.08
CA ASP A 42 -5.62 13.08 12.52
C ASP A 42 -5.58 13.26 14.04
N TYR A 43 -5.23 12.19 14.75
CA TYR A 43 -5.08 12.24 16.19
C TYR A 43 -3.70 12.80 16.54
N PRO A 44 -3.63 13.82 17.43
CA PRO A 44 -2.34 14.39 17.79
C PRO A 44 -1.41 13.33 18.39
N LEU A 45 -0.21 13.26 17.86
CA LEU A 45 0.85 12.42 18.38
C LEU A 45 1.69 13.21 19.39
N VAL A 46 2.03 12.59 20.50
CA VAL A 46 3.00 13.12 21.47
C VAL A 46 4.38 12.59 21.12
N ARG A 47 5.37 13.47 21.02
CA ARG A 47 6.77 13.10 20.93
C ARG A 47 7.38 13.07 22.32
N LEU A 48 7.76 11.91 22.79
CA LEU A 48 8.61 11.77 23.99
C LEU A 48 10.09 11.71 23.57
N PRO A 49 11.03 12.11 24.43
CA PRO A 49 12.46 12.20 24.08
C PRO A 49 13.07 10.93 23.48
N PHE A 50 12.58 9.76 23.87
CA PHE A 50 13.10 8.46 23.43
C PHE A 50 12.07 7.60 22.67
N VAL A 51 10.81 8.07 22.55
CA VAL A 51 9.74 7.31 21.93
C VAL A 51 8.94 8.23 21.00
N LYS A 52 9.10 8.00 19.73
CA LYS A 52 8.37 8.75 18.70
C LYS A 52 6.96 8.19 18.56
N ASN A 53 5.98 9.10 18.53
CA ASN A 53 4.62 8.84 18.07
C ASN A 53 3.71 8.01 19.00
N TYR A 54 3.25 8.62 20.09
CA TYR A 54 2.10 8.14 20.85
C TYR A 54 0.87 9.00 20.55
N TYR A 55 -0.30 8.38 20.48
CA TYR A 55 -1.55 9.13 20.43
C TYR A 55 -1.86 9.80 21.77
N ARG A 56 -2.42 11.00 21.72
CA ARG A 56 -3.07 11.59 22.90
C ARG A 56 -4.28 10.75 23.28
N ILE A 57 -4.29 10.21 24.49
CA ILE A 57 -5.30 9.26 24.98
C ILE A 57 -6.72 9.84 24.89
N GLY A 58 -6.94 11.07 25.39
CA GLY A 58 -8.28 11.66 25.47
C GLY A 58 -8.99 11.81 24.13
N PRO A 59 -8.40 12.46 23.11
CA PRO A 59 -9.02 12.56 21.79
C PRO A 59 -9.32 11.20 21.13
N LEU A 60 -8.34 10.29 21.13
CA LEU A 60 -8.51 8.96 20.54
C LEU A 60 -9.58 8.14 21.29
N SER A 61 -9.58 8.19 22.62
CA SER A 61 -10.56 7.53 23.46
C SER A 61 -12.00 7.98 23.14
N ARG A 62 -12.24 9.30 23.07
CA ARG A 62 -13.56 9.85 22.71
C ARG A 62 -14.00 9.47 21.28
N ALA A 63 -13.06 9.36 20.36
CA ALA A 63 -13.38 8.91 19.02
C ALA A 63 -13.78 7.43 18.98
N MET A 64 -13.06 6.58 19.72
CA MET A 64 -13.39 5.17 19.85
C MET A 64 -14.78 4.94 20.46
N ASP A 65 -15.24 5.82 21.38
CA ASP A 65 -16.57 5.69 21.98
C ASP A 65 -17.70 5.78 20.94
N LYS A 66 -17.48 6.52 19.85
CA LYS A 66 -18.46 6.76 18.78
C LYS A 66 -18.51 5.64 17.74
N ALA A 67 -17.61 4.66 17.80
CA ALA A 67 -17.45 3.61 16.79
C ALA A 67 -17.85 2.24 17.34
N ASP A 68 -18.38 1.39 16.47
CA ASP A 68 -18.60 -0.03 16.73
C ASP A 68 -17.33 -0.85 16.43
N VAL A 69 -16.63 -0.48 15.35
CA VAL A 69 -15.39 -1.08 14.90
C VAL A 69 -14.26 -0.04 14.88
N VAL A 70 -13.11 -0.40 15.43
CA VAL A 70 -11.87 0.38 15.33
C VAL A 70 -10.96 -0.32 14.32
N HIS A 71 -10.76 0.31 13.17
CA HIS A 71 -9.87 -0.19 12.13
C HIS A 71 -8.50 0.49 12.26
N ILE A 72 -7.52 -0.27 12.73
CA ILE A 72 -6.17 0.21 13.02
C ILE A 72 -5.27 -0.07 11.82
N ASN A 73 -4.75 1.00 11.25
CA ASN A 73 -3.84 0.99 10.11
C ASN A 73 -2.43 1.25 10.63
N GLY A 74 -1.73 0.18 10.99
CA GLY A 74 -0.48 0.27 11.72
C GLY A 74 0.75 0.38 10.83
N TYR A 75 1.62 1.33 11.18
CA TYR A 75 2.95 1.48 10.61
C TYR A 75 4.03 1.47 11.70
N THR A 76 3.84 2.20 12.79
CA THR A 76 4.79 2.22 13.90
C THR A 76 4.31 1.32 15.02
N ALA A 77 5.25 0.54 15.60
CA ALA A 77 4.90 -0.50 16.55
C ALA A 77 4.21 0.04 17.80
N LEU A 78 4.66 1.17 18.34
CA LEU A 78 4.19 1.66 19.64
C LEU A 78 2.83 2.34 19.58
N SER A 79 2.59 3.20 18.60
CA SER A 79 1.27 3.83 18.39
C SER A 79 0.22 2.80 18.01
N THR A 80 0.58 1.82 17.19
CA THR A 80 -0.29 0.70 16.83
C THR A 80 -0.62 -0.16 18.05
N ALA A 81 0.38 -0.53 18.86
CA ALA A 81 0.16 -1.27 20.11
C ALA A 81 -0.75 -0.48 21.06
N GLN A 82 -0.50 0.83 21.24
CA GLN A 82 -1.35 1.68 22.06
C GLN A 82 -2.82 1.67 21.58
N ALA A 83 -3.04 1.82 20.28
CA ALA A 83 -4.38 1.82 19.71
C ALA A 83 -5.09 0.46 19.92
N LEU A 84 -4.37 -0.66 19.74
CA LEU A 84 -4.87 -2.01 20.00
C LEU A 84 -5.28 -2.19 21.47
N TRP A 85 -4.41 -1.83 22.41
CA TRP A 85 -4.71 -1.89 23.84
C TRP A 85 -5.87 -1.01 24.25
N MET A 86 -5.92 0.24 23.76
CA MET A 86 -7.03 1.16 24.05
C MET A 86 -8.37 0.63 23.50
N ALA A 87 -8.40 0.13 22.27
CA ALA A 87 -9.61 -0.43 21.68
C ALA A 87 -10.07 -1.69 22.41
N TRP A 88 -9.14 -2.56 22.83
CA TRP A 88 -9.44 -3.74 23.63
C TRP A 88 -10.01 -3.38 25.01
N LEU A 89 -9.39 -2.47 25.75
CA LEU A 89 -9.87 -1.98 27.05
C LEU A 89 -11.28 -1.37 26.95
N LYS A 90 -11.59 -0.75 25.82
CA LYS A 90 -12.92 -0.21 25.52
C LYS A 90 -13.90 -1.23 24.96
N LYS A 91 -13.53 -2.52 24.92
CA LYS A 91 -14.35 -3.61 24.37
C LYS A 91 -14.82 -3.35 22.93
N LYS A 92 -14.01 -2.65 22.12
CA LYS A 92 -14.32 -2.37 20.71
C LYS A 92 -13.95 -3.57 19.84
N LYS A 93 -14.71 -3.73 18.74
CA LYS A 93 -14.33 -4.68 17.69
C LYS A 93 -13.14 -4.09 16.92
N ILE A 94 -12.14 -4.92 16.63
CA ILE A 94 -10.85 -4.46 16.09
C ILE A 94 -10.57 -5.14 14.77
N VAL A 95 -10.40 -4.33 13.72
CA VAL A 95 -9.79 -4.73 12.47
C VAL A 95 -8.38 -4.13 12.42
N TYR A 96 -7.39 -4.93 12.09
CA TYR A 96 -6.01 -4.48 11.92
C TYR A 96 -5.57 -4.69 10.48
N THR A 97 -5.06 -3.66 9.82
CA THR A 97 -4.44 -3.77 8.49
C THR A 97 -2.93 -3.66 8.59
N ALA A 98 -2.24 -4.70 8.10
CA ALA A 98 -0.80 -4.68 7.90
C ALA A 98 -0.49 -4.07 6.53
N HIS A 99 0.19 -2.91 6.52
CA HIS A 99 0.55 -2.20 5.30
C HIS A 99 1.96 -2.51 4.81
N TRP A 100 2.72 -3.30 5.53
CA TRP A 100 4.10 -3.65 5.22
C TRP A 100 4.59 -4.83 6.06
N HIS A 101 5.52 -5.59 5.50
CA HIS A 101 6.15 -6.67 6.25
C HIS A 101 7.05 -6.10 7.36
N PRO A 102 6.91 -6.56 8.62
CA PRO A 102 7.53 -5.89 9.76
C PRO A 102 9.06 -5.87 9.77
N PHE A 103 9.74 -6.60 8.87
CA PHE A 103 11.19 -6.79 8.94
C PHE A 103 11.97 -6.47 7.68
N GLU A 104 11.36 -6.58 6.50
CA GLU A 104 12.06 -6.59 5.20
C GLU A 104 12.80 -5.30 4.86
N HIS A 105 12.30 -4.16 5.33
CA HIS A 105 12.89 -2.84 5.03
C HIS A 105 13.77 -2.29 6.17
N LEU A 106 13.92 -3.03 7.28
CA LEU A 106 14.71 -2.57 8.42
C LEU A 106 16.20 -2.82 8.20
N THR A 107 17.02 -1.84 8.60
CA THR A 107 18.48 -1.98 8.63
C THR A 107 18.92 -3.11 9.55
N HIS A 108 18.12 -3.38 10.61
CA HIS A 108 18.37 -4.42 11.60
C HIS A 108 17.15 -5.35 11.75
N PRO A 109 16.90 -6.28 10.80
CA PRO A 109 15.70 -7.11 10.78
C PRO A 109 15.55 -8.01 12.02
N ARG A 110 16.65 -8.45 12.63
CA ARG A 110 16.62 -9.27 13.87
C ARG A 110 16.06 -8.49 15.05
N MET A 111 16.49 -7.24 15.22
CA MET A 111 15.98 -6.35 16.28
C MET A 111 14.51 -5.98 16.03
N GLY A 112 14.14 -5.69 14.79
CA GLY A 112 12.76 -5.43 14.41
C GLY A 112 11.84 -6.62 14.69
N ARG A 113 12.29 -7.85 14.41
CA ARG A 113 11.56 -9.09 14.71
C ARG A 113 11.38 -9.29 16.22
N TRP A 114 12.42 -9.06 17.01
CA TRP A 114 12.35 -9.14 18.47
C TRP A 114 11.33 -8.13 19.02
N PHE A 115 11.40 -6.87 18.56
CA PHE A 115 10.50 -5.80 18.98
C PHE A 115 9.04 -6.09 18.58
N PHE A 116 8.83 -6.56 17.35
CA PHE A 116 7.50 -6.97 16.88
C PHE A 116 6.93 -8.11 17.76
N ASN A 117 7.70 -9.15 17.99
CA ASN A 117 7.26 -10.28 18.82
C ASN A 117 6.92 -9.87 20.25
N LEU A 118 7.68 -8.94 20.83
CA LEU A 118 7.47 -8.47 22.20
C LEU A 118 6.24 -7.56 22.33
N PHE A 119 6.05 -6.61 21.40
CA PHE A 119 5.07 -5.53 21.57
C PHE A 119 3.84 -5.65 20.66
N MET A 120 3.95 -6.32 19.52
CA MET A 120 2.92 -6.30 18.49
C MET A 120 2.22 -7.64 18.31
N ARG A 121 2.97 -8.74 18.33
CA ARG A 121 2.44 -10.07 18.05
C ARG A 121 1.30 -10.45 18.99
N PHE A 122 1.49 -10.26 20.29
CA PHE A 122 0.47 -10.57 21.29
C PHE A 122 -0.80 -9.73 21.09
N PRO A 123 -0.77 -8.38 21.09
CA PRO A 123 -2.01 -7.62 20.90
C PRO A 123 -2.67 -7.85 19.54
N ILE A 124 -1.94 -8.07 18.47
CA ILE A 124 -2.56 -8.39 17.17
C ILE A 124 -3.26 -9.74 17.23
N SER A 125 -2.59 -10.78 17.73
CA SER A 125 -3.15 -12.15 17.75
C SER A 125 -4.32 -12.33 18.69
N HIS A 126 -4.42 -11.54 19.78
CA HIS A 126 -5.43 -11.70 20.83
C HIS A 126 -6.54 -10.65 20.78
N PHE A 127 -6.25 -9.45 20.29
CA PHE A 127 -7.21 -8.35 20.29
C PHE A 127 -7.82 -8.08 18.92
N ALA A 128 -7.08 -8.31 17.82
CA ALA A 128 -7.65 -8.13 16.50
C ALA A 128 -8.64 -9.26 16.15
N HIS A 129 -9.86 -8.89 15.87
CA HIS A 129 -10.93 -9.81 15.46
C HIS A 129 -10.75 -10.25 14.02
N VAL A 130 -10.27 -9.31 13.18
CA VAL A 130 -9.90 -9.54 11.78
C VAL A 130 -8.58 -8.84 11.51
N VAL A 131 -7.65 -9.55 10.86
CA VAL A 131 -6.43 -8.97 10.30
C VAL A 131 -6.58 -8.90 8.79
N THR A 132 -6.42 -7.73 8.19
CA THR A 132 -6.37 -7.60 6.73
C THR A 132 -4.95 -7.40 6.26
N THR A 133 -4.60 -8.03 5.16
CA THR A 133 -3.27 -7.98 4.55
C THR A 133 -3.39 -7.61 3.08
N ILE A 134 -2.33 -7.08 2.49
CA ILE A 134 -2.36 -6.54 1.13
C ILE A 134 -1.59 -7.40 0.11
N ASN A 135 -0.88 -8.42 0.56
CA ASN A 135 -0.08 -9.32 -0.27
C ASN A 135 -0.03 -10.73 0.33
N ASN A 136 0.46 -11.70 -0.44
CA ASN A 136 0.54 -13.09 -0.03
C ASN A 136 1.52 -13.32 1.13
N GLU A 137 2.68 -12.65 1.12
CA GLU A 137 3.72 -12.82 2.14
C GLU A 137 3.21 -12.45 3.52
N ASP A 138 2.59 -11.27 3.65
CA ASP A 138 1.98 -10.84 4.89
C ASP A 138 0.82 -11.75 5.30
N THR A 139 0.05 -12.25 4.33
CA THR A 139 -1.05 -13.18 4.60
C THR A 139 -0.54 -14.47 5.24
N VAL A 140 0.50 -15.08 4.69
CA VAL A 140 1.14 -16.27 5.26
C VAL A 140 1.72 -15.99 6.63
N PHE A 141 2.43 -14.86 6.77
CA PHE A 141 3.01 -14.45 8.04
C PHE A 141 1.96 -14.30 9.15
N PHE A 142 0.88 -13.52 8.91
CA PHE A 142 -0.14 -13.29 9.93
C PHE A 142 -0.99 -14.54 10.22
N ARG A 143 -1.24 -15.40 9.23
CA ARG A 143 -1.93 -16.68 9.43
C ARG A 143 -1.18 -17.64 10.36
N SER A 144 0.13 -17.47 10.52
CA SER A 144 0.93 -18.31 11.43
C SER A 144 0.60 -18.09 12.92
N PHE A 145 -0.09 -16.99 13.28
CA PHE A 145 -0.44 -16.66 14.66
C PHE A 145 -1.80 -15.95 14.85
N CYS A 146 -2.49 -15.60 13.78
CA CYS A 146 -3.84 -15.00 13.81
C CYS A 146 -4.86 -15.96 13.19
N LYS A 147 -6.03 -16.07 13.82
CA LYS A 147 -7.09 -16.99 13.39
C LYS A 147 -7.87 -16.49 12.15
N ASN A 148 -8.05 -15.20 12.03
CA ASN A 148 -8.89 -14.59 11.00
C ASN A 148 -8.07 -13.57 10.19
N VAL A 149 -7.52 -14.02 9.07
CA VAL A 149 -6.70 -13.21 8.17
C VAL A 149 -7.31 -13.18 6.79
N VAL A 150 -7.66 -12.00 6.31
CA VAL A 150 -8.29 -11.76 5.01
C VAL A 150 -7.36 -10.90 4.16
N GLN A 151 -6.97 -11.41 3.00
CA GLN A 151 -6.13 -10.65 2.06
C GLN A 151 -7.01 -9.76 1.19
N ILE A 152 -6.84 -8.44 1.28
CA ILE A 152 -7.57 -7.45 0.48
C ILE A 152 -6.54 -6.51 -0.16
N PRO A 153 -6.35 -6.52 -1.49
CA PRO A 153 -5.40 -5.66 -2.15
C PRO A 153 -5.82 -4.18 -2.05
N HIS A 154 -4.88 -3.30 -2.26
CA HIS A 154 -5.20 -1.90 -2.54
C HIS A 154 -5.82 -1.76 -3.92
N TRP A 155 -6.44 -0.61 -4.15
CA TRP A 155 -6.98 -0.22 -5.45
C TRP A 155 -6.60 1.23 -5.73
N PHE A 156 -6.70 1.60 -6.98
CA PHE A 156 -6.51 2.97 -7.43
C PHE A 156 -7.58 3.31 -8.46
N ARG A 157 -8.13 4.51 -8.36
CA ARG A 157 -9.01 5.07 -9.37
C ARG A 157 -8.40 6.40 -9.80
N PRO A 158 -7.96 6.53 -11.05
CA PRO A 158 -7.42 7.78 -11.55
C PRO A 158 -8.49 8.88 -11.51
N ALA A 159 -8.09 10.11 -11.21
CA ALA A 159 -8.99 11.27 -11.25
C ALA A 159 -9.45 11.54 -12.67
N THR A 160 -8.54 11.40 -13.63
CA THR A 160 -8.81 11.52 -15.06
C THR A 160 -8.85 10.12 -15.69
N PRO A 161 -9.93 9.73 -16.41
CA PRO A 161 -9.95 8.49 -17.17
C PRO A 161 -8.82 8.44 -18.19
N TYR A 162 -8.29 7.24 -18.43
CA TYR A 162 -7.32 7.03 -19.49
C TYR A 162 -7.94 7.33 -20.86
N ASP A 163 -7.25 8.16 -21.65
CA ASP A 163 -7.59 8.44 -23.04
C ASP A 163 -6.75 7.55 -23.97
N PRO A 164 -7.35 6.54 -24.63
CA PRO A 164 -6.62 5.64 -25.52
C PRO A 164 -6.12 6.30 -26.79
N THR A 165 -6.58 7.51 -27.11
CA THR A 165 -6.17 8.25 -28.31
C THR A 165 -4.87 9.03 -28.11
N GLN A 166 -4.42 9.24 -26.88
CA GLN A 166 -3.15 9.92 -26.60
C GLN A 166 -1.97 9.09 -27.11
N PRO A 167 -1.11 9.68 -27.96
CA PRO A 167 0.07 8.99 -28.48
C PRO A 167 1.09 8.78 -27.36
N LYS A 168 1.58 7.54 -27.25
CA LYS A 168 2.70 7.22 -26.36
C LYS A 168 4.03 7.46 -27.09
N ASP A 169 5.00 7.92 -26.34
CA ASP A 169 6.37 8.05 -26.81
C ASP A 169 7.04 6.66 -26.77
N PRO A 170 7.41 6.08 -27.93
CA PRO A 170 7.86 4.69 -27.99
C PRO A 170 9.18 4.43 -27.27
N ARG A 171 9.95 5.47 -26.97
CA ARG A 171 11.24 5.36 -26.26
C ARG A 171 11.13 5.73 -24.78
N MET A 172 9.99 6.27 -24.34
CA MET A 172 9.85 6.80 -22.99
C MET A 172 9.70 5.71 -21.96
N VAL A 173 10.68 5.64 -21.07
CA VAL A 173 10.67 4.80 -19.85
C VAL A 173 10.45 5.71 -18.63
N LEU A 174 9.42 5.44 -17.85
CA LEU A 174 9.09 6.21 -16.64
C LEU A 174 9.53 5.47 -15.37
N PHE A 175 10.14 6.20 -14.46
CA PHE A 175 10.41 5.77 -13.09
C PHE A 175 9.82 6.80 -12.12
N VAL A 176 9.07 6.33 -11.10
CA VAL A 176 8.47 7.20 -10.08
C VAL A 176 8.92 6.73 -8.70
N GLY A 177 9.72 7.54 -8.01
CA GLY A 177 10.25 7.17 -6.69
C GLY A 177 11.39 8.06 -6.21
N ARG A 178 11.84 7.80 -4.98
CA ARG A 178 13.00 8.51 -4.41
C ARG A 178 14.27 8.06 -5.11
N PHE A 179 15.20 9.00 -5.36
CA PHE A 179 16.50 8.75 -5.98
C PHE A 179 17.58 8.40 -4.95
N TYR A 180 17.30 8.57 -3.66
CA TYR A 180 18.24 8.27 -2.59
C TYR A 180 17.88 6.95 -1.87
N GLY A 181 18.91 6.32 -1.33
CA GLY A 181 18.80 5.00 -0.72
C GLY A 181 18.65 3.89 -1.76
N THR A 182 18.75 2.66 -1.30
CA THR A 182 18.76 1.46 -2.16
C THR A 182 17.38 0.81 -2.33
N VAL A 183 16.32 1.38 -1.69
CA VAL A 183 15.01 0.71 -1.63
C VAL A 183 14.29 0.72 -2.96
N LYS A 184 14.41 1.83 -3.73
CA LYS A 184 13.71 1.99 -5.01
C LYS A 184 14.44 1.41 -6.21
N GLY A 185 15.68 0.94 -6.02
CA GLY A 185 16.42 0.19 -7.02
C GLY A 185 16.80 1.00 -8.26
N ILE A 186 16.95 2.33 -8.12
CA ILE A 186 17.29 3.23 -9.23
C ILE A 186 18.59 2.83 -9.95
N GLU A 187 19.48 2.11 -9.27
CA GLU A 187 20.70 1.56 -9.82
C GLU A 187 20.48 0.69 -11.07
N HIS A 188 19.34 0.02 -11.19
CA HIS A 188 19.00 -0.80 -12.36
C HIS A 188 18.93 0.05 -13.64
N LEU A 189 18.48 1.29 -13.56
CA LEU A 189 18.33 2.17 -14.73
C LEU A 189 19.67 2.51 -15.38
N TYR A 190 20.76 2.53 -14.58
CA TYR A 190 22.11 2.79 -15.10
C TYR A 190 22.67 1.64 -15.94
N HIS A 191 22.03 0.45 -15.90
CA HIS A 191 22.41 -0.70 -16.72
C HIS A 191 21.67 -0.76 -18.07
N LEU A 192 20.64 0.07 -18.27
CA LEU A 192 20.00 0.19 -19.57
C LEU A 192 20.99 0.78 -20.59
N PRO A 193 20.98 0.33 -21.85
CA PRO A 193 21.83 0.91 -22.90
C PRO A 193 21.60 2.42 -23.05
N GLU A 194 22.67 3.21 -22.92
CA GLU A 194 22.59 4.67 -23.00
C GLU A 194 22.14 5.12 -24.39
N GLY A 195 21.25 6.10 -24.45
CA GLY A 195 20.70 6.65 -25.68
C GLY A 195 19.65 5.78 -26.38
N LYS A 196 19.37 4.56 -25.89
CA LYS A 196 18.32 3.69 -26.45
C LYS A 196 16.93 4.13 -26.02
N TYR A 197 16.81 4.65 -24.80
CA TYR A 197 15.55 5.07 -24.18
C TYR A 197 15.66 6.53 -23.73
N ASP A 198 14.51 7.18 -23.59
CA ASP A 198 14.35 8.47 -22.93
C ASP A 198 13.79 8.21 -21.52
N ILE A 199 14.65 8.27 -20.51
CA ILE A 199 14.33 7.81 -19.16
C ILE A 199 13.88 9.00 -18.32
N HIS A 200 12.57 9.06 -18.04
CA HIS A 200 11.96 10.08 -17.21
C HIS A 200 11.90 9.63 -15.75
N LEU A 201 12.51 10.41 -14.85
CA LEU A 201 12.62 10.09 -13.44
C LEU A 201 11.86 11.11 -12.62
N VAL A 202 10.78 10.69 -11.97
CA VAL A 202 9.96 11.55 -11.11
C VAL A 202 10.25 11.24 -9.66
N GLY A 203 10.71 12.25 -8.91
CA GLY A 203 10.98 12.04 -7.49
C GLY A 203 11.87 13.10 -6.85
N ARG A 204 12.64 12.68 -5.85
CA ARG A 204 13.56 13.55 -5.11
C ARG A 204 14.85 12.81 -4.80
N GLY A 205 15.96 13.54 -4.85
CA GLY A 205 17.30 13.05 -4.53
C GLY A 205 18.31 13.43 -5.60
N GLU A 206 19.53 12.98 -5.41
CA GLU A 206 20.63 13.22 -6.36
C GLU A 206 20.73 12.06 -7.34
N LEU A 207 20.98 12.39 -8.59
CA LEU A 207 21.20 11.46 -9.69
C LEU A 207 22.63 11.63 -10.22
N LYS A 208 23.27 10.52 -10.57
CA LYS A 208 24.48 10.61 -11.39
C LYS A 208 24.07 11.08 -12.78
N PRO A 209 24.77 12.05 -13.37
CA PRO A 209 24.46 12.56 -14.70
C PRO A 209 24.49 11.44 -15.76
N ARG A 210 23.47 11.43 -16.63
CA ARG A 210 23.40 10.58 -17.81
C ARG A 210 22.59 11.30 -18.88
N SER A 211 23.03 11.25 -20.14
CA SER A 211 22.50 12.08 -21.24
C SER A 211 21.02 11.83 -21.57
N ASP A 212 20.53 10.61 -21.31
CA ASP A 212 19.16 10.17 -21.57
C ASP A 212 18.26 10.19 -20.32
N PHE A 213 18.72 10.80 -19.20
CA PHE A 213 17.95 10.99 -17.98
C PHE A 213 17.28 12.36 -17.93
N HIS A 214 15.95 12.35 -17.76
CA HIS A 214 15.12 13.54 -17.64
C HIS A 214 14.50 13.58 -16.24
N ALA A 215 15.10 14.33 -15.32
CA ALA A 215 14.66 14.41 -13.93
C ALA A 215 13.51 15.42 -13.76
N HIS A 216 12.44 14.99 -13.07
CA HIS A 216 11.26 15.78 -12.74
C HIS A 216 11.13 15.87 -11.22
N ILE A 217 11.43 17.06 -10.68
CA ILE A 217 11.48 17.30 -9.24
C ILE A 217 10.34 18.22 -8.83
N ASN A 218 9.56 17.82 -7.80
CA ASN A 218 8.44 18.60 -7.26
C ASN A 218 7.37 18.98 -8.30
N ILE A 219 7.08 18.09 -9.24
CA ILE A 219 6.01 18.28 -10.21
C ILE A 219 4.62 18.11 -9.56
N SER A 220 3.61 18.67 -10.18
CA SER A 220 2.21 18.51 -9.81
C SER A 220 1.66 17.11 -10.16
N ASP A 221 0.51 16.75 -9.60
CA ASP A 221 -0.17 15.52 -9.95
C ASP A 221 -0.61 15.52 -11.44
N ASP A 222 -0.99 16.68 -11.99
CA ASP A 222 -1.37 16.82 -13.40
C ASP A 222 -0.16 16.61 -14.33
N GLU A 223 1.02 17.12 -13.98
CA GLU A 223 2.25 16.87 -14.73
C GLU A 223 2.65 15.39 -14.66
N LEU A 224 2.49 14.76 -13.51
CA LEU A 224 2.72 13.32 -13.36
C LEU A 224 1.73 12.51 -14.22
N ASP A 225 0.47 12.90 -14.26
CA ASP A 225 -0.55 12.26 -15.11
C ASP A 225 -0.19 12.36 -16.60
N GLN A 226 0.34 13.51 -17.06
CA GLN A 226 0.83 13.66 -18.43
C GLN A 226 2.03 12.76 -18.74
N LEU A 227 2.94 12.56 -17.78
CA LEU A 227 4.06 11.63 -17.95
C LEU A 227 3.58 10.19 -18.05
N TYR A 228 2.63 9.75 -17.21
CA TYR A 228 2.00 8.44 -17.35
C TYR A 228 1.31 8.27 -18.72
N ALA A 229 0.58 9.28 -19.18
CA ALA A 229 -0.14 9.21 -20.46
C ALA A 229 0.80 8.98 -21.65
N ARG A 230 1.99 9.59 -21.63
CA ARG A 230 3.01 9.49 -22.68
C ARG A 230 3.94 8.28 -22.55
N ALA A 231 4.08 7.70 -21.36
CA ALA A 231 5.03 6.63 -21.11
C ALA A 231 4.68 5.34 -21.87
N SER A 232 5.66 4.74 -22.52
CA SER A 232 5.56 3.42 -23.14
C SER A 232 5.98 2.28 -22.21
N LEU A 233 6.60 2.61 -21.09
CA LEU A 233 6.94 1.65 -20.04
C LEU A 233 7.06 2.37 -18.69
N LEU A 234 6.58 1.71 -17.63
CA LEU A 234 6.89 2.07 -16.24
C LEU A 234 7.80 1.00 -15.64
N VAL A 235 8.88 1.42 -14.96
CA VAL A 235 9.80 0.50 -14.29
C VAL A 235 9.79 0.71 -12.79
N ILE A 236 9.69 -0.39 -12.03
CA ILE A 236 9.65 -0.40 -10.57
C ILE A 236 10.65 -1.44 -10.05
N PRO A 237 11.96 -1.16 -10.15
CA PRO A 237 13.02 -2.08 -9.77
C PRO A 237 13.29 -2.08 -8.27
N SER A 238 12.27 -1.90 -7.45
CA SER A 238 12.40 -1.74 -6.02
C SER A 238 12.92 -3.00 -5.33
N ARG A 239 13.81 -2.82 -4.35
CA ARG A 239 14.31 -3.90 -3.46
C ARG A 239 13.20 -4.47 -2.58
N TYR A 240 12.22 -3.66 -2.24
CA TYR A 240 11.03 -4.08 -1.49
C TYR A 240 9.91 -3.04 -1.62
N GLU A 241 8.72 -3.52 -1.91
CA GLU A 241 7.45 -2.80 -1.73
C GLU A 241 6.37 -3.78 -1.27
N ALA A 242 5.69 -3.48 -0.17
CA ALA A 242 4.58 -4.31 0.32
C ALA A 242 3.39 -4.37 -0.65
N PHE A 243 3.28 -3.36 -1.50
CA PHE A 243 2.33 -3.26 -2.63
C PHE A 243 2.98 -2.41 -3.72
N SER A 244 2.35 -1.58 -4.43
CA SER A 244 2.85 -0.45 -5.19
C SER A 244 1.70 0.34 -5.80
N TYR A 245 1.43 1.53 -5.28
CA TYR A 245 0.48 2.44 -5.93
C TYR A 245 0.98 2.92 -7.28
N VAL A 246 2.29 3.13 -7.42
CA VAL A 246 2.92 3.53 -8.68
C VAL A 246 2.62 2.52 -9.80
N ALA A 247 2.64 1.21 -9.48
CA ALA A 247 2.25 0.19 -10.45
C ALA A 247 0.77 0.31 -10.87
N LEU A 248 -0.13 0.51 -9.91
CA LEU A 248 -1.55 0.71 -10.22
C LEU A 248 -1.80 1.99 -11.02
N GLU A 249 -1.11 3.07 -10.67
CA GLU A 249 -1.18 4.35 -11.38
C GLU A 249 -0.80 4.19 -12.86
N GLY A 250 0.26 3.44 -13.16
CA GLY A 250 0.66 3.11 -14.53
C GLY A 250 -0.33 2.19 -15.24
N LEU A 251 -0.67 1.05 -14.60
CA LEU A 251 -1.56 0.05 -15.19
C LEU A 251 -2.93 0.62 -15.55
N THR A 252 -3.54 1.41 -14.66
CA THR A 252 -4.85 2.04 -14.89
C THR A 252 -4.85 3.07 -16.04
N ARG A 253 -3.66 3.48 -16.50
CA ARG A 253 -3.44 4.34 -17.67
C ARG A 253 -2.89 3.57 -18.87
N ASN A 254 -3.07 2.25 -18.87
CA ASN A 254 -2.58 1.35 -19.94
C ASN A 254 -1.06 1.54 -20.20
N VAL A 255 -0.27 1.76 -19.13
CA VAL A 255 1.19 1.76 -19.21
C VAL A 255 1.69 0.38 -18.81
N PRO A 256 2.41 -0.34 -19.68
CA PRO A 256 3.01 -1.61 -19.32
C PRO A 256 4.07 -1.42 -18.22
N VAL A 257 4.26 -2.46 -17.40
CA VAL A 257 5.07 -2.33 -16.19
C VAL A 257 6.12 -3.45 -16.10
N VAL A 258 7.35 -3.07 -15.77
CA VAL A 258 8.42 -4.00 -15.36
C VAL A 258 8.64 -3.85 -13.87
N LEU A 259 8.47 -4.92 -13.10
CA LEU A 259 8.65 -4.94 -11.65
C LEU A 259 9.76 -5.89 -11.24
N SER A 260 10.43 -5.61 -10.13
CA SER A 260 11.22 -6.66 -9.48
C SER A 260 10.29 -7.68 -8.76
N ASP A 261 10.78 -8.89 -8.55
CA ASP A 261 10.11 -9.94 -7.75
C ASP A 261 9.93 -9.57 -6.27
N ARG A 262 10.47 -8.42 -5.85
CA ARG A 262 10.36 -7.85 -4.50
C ARG A 262 9.23 -6.83 -4.33
N VAL A 263 8.53 -6.52 -5.41
CA VAL A 263 7.34 -5.64 -5.42
C VAL A 263 6.10 -6.51 -5.34
N ARG A 264 5.46 -6.57 -4.18
CA ARG A 264 4.45 -7.59 -3.85
C ARG A 264 3.11 -7.48 -4.60
N ILE A 265 2.85 -6.39 -5.31
CA ILE A 265 1.72 -6.34 -6.27
C ILE A 265 1.90 -7.39 -7.39
N ALA A 266 3.13 -7.83 -7.65
CA ALA A 266 3.44 -8.89 -8.60
C ALA A 266 2.65 -10.19 -8.36
N ASP A 267 2.26 -10.48 -7.10
CA ASP A 267 1.43 -11.63 -6.73
C ASP A 267 0.07 -11.64 -7.46
N TYR A 268 -0.46 -10.46 -7.80
CA TYR A 268 -1.74 -10.28 -8.49
C TYR A 268 -1.61 -10.13 -10.01
N LEU A 269 -0.39 -9.92 -10.50
CA LEU A 269 -0.12 -9.53 -11.89
C LEU A 269 0.55 -10.63 -12.71
N GLN A 270 0.70 -11.83 -12.17
CA GLN A 270 1.30 -12.95 -12.90
C GLN A 270 0.46 -13.32 -14.12
N GLY A 271 1.10 -13.41 -15.28
CA GLY A 271 0.44 -13.74 -16.54
C GLY A 271 -0.48 -12.64 -17.09
N VAL A 272 -0.39 -11.42 -16.57
CA VAL A 272 -1.03 -10.23 -17.16
C VAL A 272 -0.19 -9.74 -18.33
N ASN A 273 -0.77 -9.63 -19.52
CA ASN A 273 -0.08 -9.03 -20.66
C ASN A 273 0.29 -7.58 -20.35
N GLY A 274 1.48 -7.13 -20.82
CA GLY A 274 2.02 -5.80 -20.49
C GLY A 274 2.69 -5.73 -19.11
N VAL A 275 2.84 -6.87 -18.40
CA VAL A 275 3.57 -6.93 -17.14
C VAL A 275 4.70 -7.96 -17.23
N SER A 276 5.92 -7.56 -16.84
CA SER A 276 7.06 -8.45 -16.70
C SER A 276 7.67 -8.32 -15.31
N ILE A 277 8.05 -9.47 -14.74
CA ILE A 277 8.65 -9.56 -13.41
C ILE A 277 10.07 -10.12 -13.57
N PHE A 278 11.05 -9.45 -12.96
CA PHE A 278 12.45 -9.86 -13.00
C PHE A 278 13.02 -10.09 -11.58
N PRO A 279 14.01 -10.98 -11.41
CA PRO A 279 14.68 -11.18 -10.12
C PRO A 279 15.49 -9.94 -9.73
N PHE A 280 15.22 -9.37 -8.55
CA PHE A 280 15.94 -8.19 -8.06
C PHE A 280 17.46 -8.42 -8.04
N GLY A 281 18.22 -7.48 -8.59
CA GLY A 281 19.68 -7.53 -8.69
C GLY A 281 20.20 -8.28 -9.92
N ASN A 282 19.32 -8.89 -10.73
CA ASN A 282 19.69 -9.44 -12.03
C ASN A 282 19.48 -8.38 -13.13
N TYR A 283 20.55 -7.66 -13.47
CA TYR A 283 20.50 -6.56 -14.43
C TYR A 283 20.24 -7.03 -15.86
N GLU A 284 20.72 -8.21 -16.25
CA GLU A 284 20.44 -8.79 -17.58
C GLU A 284 18.96 -9.13 -17.73
N ALA A 285 18.36 -9.79 -16.72
CA ALA A 285 16.93 -10.08 -16.72
C ALA A 285 16.09 -8.78 -16.71
N PHE A 286 16.56 -7.71 -16.04
CA PHE A 286 15.90 -6.43 -16.06
C PHE A 286 15.91 -5.82 -17.46
N ILE A 287 17.04 -5.79 -18.14
CA ILE A 287 17.17 -5.27 -19.52
C ILE A 287 16.26 -6.05 -20.46
N GLN A 288 16.29 -7.40 -20.40
CA GLN A 288 15.42 -8.26 -21.22
C GLN A 288 13.94 -7.99 -20.95
N ALA A 289 13.55 -7.82 -19.67
CA ALA A 289 12.17 -7.49 -19.30
C ALA A 289 11.73 -6.13 -19.88
N VAL A 290 12.58 -5.12 -19.85
CA VAL A 290 12.33 -3.80 -20.47
C VAL A 290 12.12 -3.95 -21.98
N GLU A 291 13.03 -4.62 -22.68
CA GLU A 291 12.95 -4.83 -24.13
C GLU A 291 11.70 -5.59 -24.56
N GLN A 292 11.31 -6.58 -23.78
CA GLN A 292 10.16 -7.42 -24.07
C GLN A 292 8.84 -6.75 -23.73
N THR A 293 8.81 -5.72 -22.88
CA THR A 293 7.56 -5.17 -22.31
C THR A 293 7.22 -3.79 -22.84
N ILE A 294 8.20 -2.98 -23.24
CA ILE A 294 7.98 -1.61 -23.71
C ILE A 294 6.98 -1.59 -24.88
N GLY A 295 5.99 -0.72 -24.80
CA GLY A 295 4.97 -0.54 -25.83
C GLY A 295 3.93 -1.66 -25.92
N LYS A 296 3.99 -2.72 -25.10
CA LYS A 296 2.95 -3.76 -25.11
C LYS A 296 1.65 -3.24 -24.50
N PRO A 297 0.49 -3.66 -25.04
CA PRO A 297 -0.79 -3.32 -24.41
C PRO A 297 -0.94 -4.06 -23.08
N VAL A 298 -1.59 -3.41 -22.12
CA VAL A 298 -1.92 -4.02 -20.81
C VAL A 298 -3.26 -4.78 -20.92
N ASP A 299 -3.31 -5.97 -20.33
CA ASP A 299 -4.57 -6.72 -20.15
C ASP A 299 -5.41 -6.05 -19.05
N MET A 300 -6.16 -5.00 -19.46
CA MET A 300 -6.97 -4.19 -18.54
C MET A 300 -8.10 -4.98 -17.88
N ASP A 301 -8.61 -6.05 -18.50
CA ASP A 301 -9.67 -6.87 -17.93
C ASP A 301 -9.14 -7.61 -16.69
N LYS A 302 -7.95 -8.20 -16.79
CA LYS A 302 -7.31 -8.84 -15.63
C LYS A 302 -6.92 -7.84 -14.54
N VAL A 303 -6.40 -6.66 -14.91
CA VAL A 303 -6.09 -5.59 -13.93
C VAL A 303 -7.35 -5.14 -13.21
N ASN A 304 -8.42 -4.85 -13.94
CA ASN A 304 -9.70 -4.44 -13.37
C ASN A 304 -10.33 -5.54 -12.52
N ALA A 305 -10.22 -6.81 -12.90
CA ALA A 305 -10.72 -7.91 -12.08
C ALA A 305 -9.97 -8.03 -10.74
N ALA A 306 -8.64 -7.87 -10.76
CA ALA A 306 -7.81 -7.96 -9.56
C ALA A 306 -8.03 -6.79 -8.58
N PHE A 307 -8.21 -5.57 -9.10
CA PHE A 307 -8.25 -4.33 -8.31
C PHE A 307 -9.58 -3.57 -8.39
N ASN A 308 -10.68 -4.29 -8.62
CA ASN A 308 -12.02 -3.72 -8.73
C ASN A 308 -12.49 -3.09 -7.41
N PRO A 309 -12.76 -1.77 -7.38
CA PRO A 309 -13.17 -1.09 -6.14
C PRO A 309 -14.46 -1.65 -5.53
N THR A 310 -15.42 -2.11 -6.37
CA THR A 310 -16.69 -2.68 -5.90
C THR A 310 -16.46 -4.01 -5.16
N HIS A 311 -15.64 -4.89 -5.71
CA HIS A 311 -15.28 -6.14 -5.05
C HIS A 311 -14.50 -5.90 -3.76
N ILE A 312 -13.56 -4.96 -3.76
CA ILE A 312 -12.78 -4.57 -2.58
C ILE A 312 -13.70 -3.99 -1.50
N LYS A 313 -14.65 -3.12 -1.88
CA LYS A 313 -15.69 -2.59 -0.99
C LYS A 313 -16.46 -3.74 -0.30
N GLN A 314 -16.93 -4.72 -1.06
CA GLN A 314 -17.69 -5.85 -0.50
C GLN A 314 -16.83 -6.69 0.47
N ARG A 315 -15.55 -6.91 0.17
CA ARG A 315 -14.65 -7.65 1.06
C ARG A 315 -14.42 -6.91 2.39
N TYR A 316 -14.26 -5.57 2.37
CA TYR A 316 -14.18 -4.79 3.61
C TYR A 316 -15.50 -4.80 4.38
N LYS A 317 -16.65 -4.65 3.71
CA LYS A 317 -17.97 -4.76 4.36
C LYS A 317 -18.15 -6.12 5.02
N GLN A 318 -17.77 -7.19 4.36
CA GLN A 318 -17.81 -8.54 4.93
C GLN A 318 -16.91 -8.65 6.16
N ALA A 319 -15.66 -8.18 6.09
CA ALA A 319 -14.72 -8.19 7.21
C ALA A 319 -15.27 -7.42 8.43
N TYR A 320 -15.90 -6.24 8.22
CA TYR A 320 -16.51 -5.48 9.31
C TYR A 320 -17.74 -6.17 9.90
N LYS A 321 -18.61 -6.76 9.07
CA LYS A 321 -19.78 -7.51 9.52
C LYS A 321 -19.39 -8.76 10.31
N GLU A 322 -18.40 -9.52 9.84
CA GLU A 322 -17.87 -10.67 10.56
C GLU A 322 -17.24 -10.28 11.89
N CYS A 323 -16.55 -9.14 11.94
CA CYS A 323 -15.98 -8.59 13.15
C CYS A 323 -17.06 -8.32 14.23
N VAL A 324 -18.26 -7.91 13.81
CA VAL A 324 -19.40 -7.64 14.72
C VAL A 324 -20.18 -8.92 15.07
N SER A 325 -20.47 -9.79 14.07
CA SER A 325 -21.41 -10.91 14.23
C SER A 325 -20.88 -12.12 15.03
N ARG A 326 -19.59 -12.40 14.98
CA ARG A 326 -18.98 -13.54 15.70
C ARG A 326 -19.11 -13.42 17.22
N PHE A 327 -19.15 -12.21 17.71
CA PHE A 327 -19.19 -11.95 19.15
C PHE A 327 -20.60 -12.14 19.76
N THR A 328 -21.62 -11.87 18.98
CA THR A 328 -23.01 -12.12 19.44
C THR A 328 -23.25 -13.61 19.71
N ARG A 329 -22.51 -14.50 19.04
CA ARG A 329 -22.60 -15.97 19.28
C ARG A 329 -21.73 -16.44 20.46
N GLU A 330 -20.56 -15.81 20.69
CA GLU A 330 -19.69 -16.17 21.82
C GLU A 330 -20.22 -15.62 23.16
N GLU A 331 -20.87 -14.47 23.16
CA GLU A 331 -21.55 -13.92 24.33
C GLU A 331 -22.78 -14.76 24.71
N GLN A 332 -23.56 -15.26 23.73
CA GLN A 332 -24.71 -16.13 23.95
C GLN A 332 -24.37 -17.56 24.38
N GLN A 333 -23.12 -18.00 24.21
CA GLN A 333 -22.64 -19.31 24.65
C GLN A 333 -22.00 -19.29 26.04
N ASN A 334 -21.68 -18.09 26.55
CA ASN A 334 -21.03 -17.88 27.86
C ASN A 334 -22.01 -17.29 28.91
N GLU A 335 -23.29 -17.06 28.57
CA GLU A 335 -24.43 -16.83 29.47
C GLU A 335 -25.21 -18.15 29.64
#